data_fa3f5ddb64ac6bb77ff3b6888adbe71d
#
_entry.id   fa3f5ddb64ac6bb77ff3b6888adbe71d
#
_cell.length_a   1.000
_cell.length_b   1.000
_cell.length_c   1.000
_cell.angle_alpha   90.00
_cell.angle_beta   90.00
_cell.angle_gamma   90.00
#
_symmetry.space_group_name_H-M   'P 1'
#
loop_
_entity.id
_entity.type
_entity.pdbx_description
1 polymer ?
#
loop_
_entity_poly.entity_id
_entity_poly.type
_entity_poly.pdbx_seq_one_letter_code
_entity_poly.pdbx_strand_id
1 'polypeptide(L)'
;MSTNYSKKTNWGQFVPLVTVFFFWGFVAASNDILIPVFKKAFNLSQSQSQLVSVAFYVAYTVGSLIYMFISKALKQDVVNKIGYKNGLIVGLLISAAGTLLFYPAANMGSFPLMISGLFIVGLGFSLQQIVANPLAIEVGPTETGSQRLTMAGGINNLGTTIGPLIVSFAIFGSASASNTEASIESVKGPYLILGAAFVLVAILLKFSSLPKITPTITEDTADAVPGEHRDSALKYPQLVLGMIAIFVYVGVEVSTASNLPAYMEKSLGFTTKDIAPYVSLYWASLMIGRWTGAVDAFDITAGFKKILRFLAPYLAFGVFLLVNAIAKHDLSHFYIYGVVILVMIACDILSKGNPARMLLIFSSMGILALAIGMMTSGMTSVYAFTSVGLFCSTLWPCIFALAINGLGKHTNQGSGYLIMMIMGGGIISWLQGMLADMTNIHFSYIVGILCFAYLVFYALRVSKILKAQGIELDQVKSESGH
;
A
#
# COMPACT_ATOMS: atom_id res chain seq x y z
N MET A 1 -24.05 27.40 -13.12
CA MET A 1 -22.71 28.01 -12.93
C MET A 1 -21.70 26.95 -13.41
N SER A 2 -21.08 27.19 -14.56
CA SER A 2 -20.05 26.29 -15.11
C SER A 2 -18.85 26.24 -14.15
N THR A 3 -18.63 25.11 -13.53
CA THR A 3 -17.40 24.85 -12.78
C THR A 3 -16.24 24.88 -13.77
N ASN A 4 -15.45 25.94 -13.72
CA ASN A 4 -14.18 26.03 -14.45
C ASN A 4 -13.26 24.93 -13.94
N TYR A 5 -13.29 23.75 -14.56
CA TYR A 5 -12.25 22.75 -14.34
C TYR A 5 -10.91 23.37 -14.75
N SER A 6 -10.01 23.50 -13.79
CA SER A 6 -8.64 23.97 -14.06
C SER A 6 -8.02 23.03 -15.11
N LYS A 7 -7.53 23.61 -16.21
CA LYS A 7 -6.79 22.86 -17.27
C LYS A 7 -5.45 22.28 -16.77
N LYS A 8 -5.07 22.51 -15.52
CA LYS A 8 -3.80 22.05 -14.91
C LYS A 8 -4.04 21.53 -13.49
N THR A 9 -3.19 20.62 -13.05
CA THR A 9 -3.17 20.15 -11.65
C THR A 9 -2.95 21.32 -10.69
N ASN A 10 -3.79 21.40 -9.66
CA ASN A 10 -3.65 22.40 -8.60
C ASN A 10 -2.61 21.92 -7.56
N TRP A 11 -1.35 22.24 -7.80
CA TRP A 11 -0.25 21.84 -6.93
C TRP A 11 -0.37 22.38 -5.50
N GLY A 12 -0.97 23.56 -5.32
CA GLY A 12 -1.21 24.13 -3.99
C GLY A 12 -2.16 23.29 -3.14
N GLN A 13 -3.06 22.53 -3.77
CA GLN A 13 -3.96 21.57 -3.10
C GLN A 13 -3.37 20.16 -3.05
N PHE A 14 -2.67 19.74 -4.09
CA PHE A 14 -2.12 18.40 -4.19
C PHE A 14 -0.96 18.16 -3.21
N VAL A 15 -0.04 19.12 -3.05
CA VAL A 15 1.13 18.96 -2.15
C VAL A 15 0.72 18.73 -0.68
N PRO A 16 -0.18 19.53 -0.07
CA PRO A 16 -0.66 19.20 1.28
C PRO A 16 -1.35 17.84 1.38
N LEU A 17 -2.07 17.44 0.33
CA LEU A 17 -2.75 16.15 0.31
C LEU A 17 -1.76 14.97 0.35
N VAL A 18 -0.68 15.01 -0.43
CA VAL A 18 0.27 13.89 -0.50
C VAL A 18 1.07 13.70 0.79
N THR A 19 1.10 14.67 1.71
CA THR A 19 1.67 14.47 3.05
C THR A 19 0.89 13.41 3.83
N VAL A 20 -0.42 13.33 3.66
CA VAL A 20 -1.26 12.28 4.26
C VAL A 20 -0.90 10.91 3.71
N PHE A 21 -0.71 10.79 2.39
CA PHE A 21 -0.25 9.56 1.74
C PHE A 21 1.12 9.12 2.26
N PHE A 22 2.04 10.06 2.47
CA PHE A 22 3.34 9.77 3.07
C PHE A 22 3.19 9.10 4.44
N PHE A 23 2.38 9.68 5.33
CA PHE A 23 2.19 9.14 6.69
C PHE A 23 1.49 7.78 6.69
N TRP A 24 0.60 7.48 5.75
CA TRP A 24 0.04 6.13 5.63
C TRP A 24 1.13 5.10 5.40
N GLY A 25 1.98 5.35 4.41
CA GLY A 25 3.09 4.44 4.11
C GLY A 25 4.05 4.33 5.27
N PHE A 26 4.45 5.46 5.84
CA PHE A 26 5.37 5.52 6.97
C PHE A 26 4.91 4.63 8.13
N VAL A 27 3.65 4.76 8.55
CA VAL A 27 3.11 4.00 9.69
C VAL A 27 2.90 2.54 9.32
N ALA A 28 2.33 2.24 8.14
CA ALA A 28 2.06 0.87 7.73
C ALA A 28 3.33 0.01 7.72
N ALA A 29 4.40 0.49 7.09
CA ALA A 29 5.67 -0.23 7.01
C ALA A 29 6.45 -0.24 8.34
N SER A 30 6.25 0.76 9.20
CA SER A 30 6.86 0.81 10.53
C SER A 30 6.35 -0.30 11.44
N ASN A 31 5.14 -0.80 11.22
CA ASN A 31 4.59 -1.94 11.98
C ASN A 31 5.45 -3.20 11.83
N ASP A 32 6.11 -3.39 10.68
CA ASP A 32 6.96 -4.57 10.43
C ASP A 32 8.19 -4.60 11.37
N ILE A 33 8.65 -3.42 11.82
CA ILE A 33 9.73 -3.29 12.82
C ILE A 33 9.20 -3.52 14.25
N LEU A 34 7.92 -3.24 14.49
CA LEU A 34 7.31 -3.44 15.80
C LEU A 34 6.96 -4.90 16.09
N ILE A 35 6.62 -5.69 15.06
CA ILE A 35 6.27 -7.09 15.21
C ILE A 35 7.33 -7.87 16.00
N PRO A 36 8.62 -7.87 15.62
CA PRO A 36 9.66 -8.57 16.40
C PRO A 36 9.85 -7.97 17.80
N VAL A 37 9.70 -6.66 17.97
CA VAL A 37 9.80 -6.01 19.30
C VAL A 37 8.70 -6.54 20.23
N PHE A 38 7.45 -6.55 19.80
CA PHE A 38 6.34 -7.07 20.58
C PHE A 38 6.45 -8.58 20.81
N LYS A 39 6.90 -9.32 19.79
CA LYS A 39 7.10 -10.77 19.92
C LYS A 39 8.05 -11.12 21.04
N LYS A 40 9.18 -10.40 21.16
CA LYS A 40 10.17 -10.60 22.24
C LYS A 40 9.63 -10.11 23.58
N ALA A 41 9.06 -8.90 23.65
CA ALA A 41 8.61 -8.28 24.88
C ALA A 41 7.47 -9.06 25.56
N PHE A 42 6.57 -9.69 24.77
CA PHE A 42 5.39 -10.41 25.28
C PHE A 42 5.49 -11.93 25.10
N ASN A 43 6.63 -12.45 24.64
CA ASN A 43 6.85 -13.89 24.36
C ASN A 43 5.75 -14.50 23.47
N LEU A 44 5.45 -13.83 22.35
CA LEU A 44 4.36 -14.20 21.46
C LEU A 44 4.78 -15.30 20.46
N SER A 45 3.82 -16.16 20.08
CA SER A 45 3.97 -17.01 18.89
C SER A 45 4.02 -16.17 17.60
N GLN A 46 4.35 -16.78 16.46
CA GLN A 46 4.38 -16.06 15.19
C GLN A 46 2.97 -15.57 14.80
N SER A 47 1.96 -16.42 14.97
CA SER A 47 0.57 -16.03 14.71
C SER A 47 0.09 -14.90 15.62
N GLN A 48 0.45 -14.93 16.90
CA GLN A 48 0.10 -13.87 17.86
C GLN A 48 0.78 -12.54 17.49
N SER A 49 2.03 -12.57 17.03
CA SER A 49 2.74 -11.35 16.62
C SER A 49 2.10 -10.70 15.39
N GLN A 50 1.49 -11.49 14.50
CA GLN A 50 0.77 -10.99 13.33
C GLN A 50 -0.57 -10.31 13.66
N LEU A 51 -1.07 -10.39 14.91
CA LEU A 51 -2.21 -9.59 15.35
C LEU A 51 -1.98 -8.09 15.22
N VAL A 52 -0.74 -7.65 15.17
CA VAL A 52 -0.34 -6.26 14.81
C VAL A 52 -0.90 -5.90 13.43
N SER A 53 -0.62 -6.73 12.42
CA SER A 53 -1.13 -6.55 11.06
C SER A 53 -2.65 -6.72 11.00
N VAL A 54 -3.21 -7.73 11.70
CA VAL A 54 -4.67 -7.94 11.75
C VAL A 54 -5.37 -6.69 12.27
N ALA A 55 -4.95 -6.16 13.42
CA ALA A 55 -5.58 -5.00 14.03
C ALA A 55 -5.56 -3.79 13.07
N PHE A 56 -4.42 -3.53 12.44
CA PHE A 56 -4.25 -2.40 11.55
C PHE A 56 -5.06 -2.53 10.26
N TYR A 57 -4.97 -3.68 9.57
CA TYR A 57 -5.61 -3.84 8.26
C TYR A 57 -7.12 -4.14 8.35
N VAL A 58 -7.59 -4.84 9.39
CA VAL A 58 -9.02 -5.04 9.61
C VAL A 58 -9.72 -3.74 9.98
N ALA A 59 -9.02 -2.80 10.63
CA ALA A 59 -9.56 -1.48 10.94
C ALA A 59 -10.03 -0.71 9.68
N TYR A 60 -9.41 -0.92 8.51
CA TYR A 60 -9.89 -0.32 7.27
C TYR A 60 -11.28 -0.78 6.90
N THR A 61 -11.55 -2.08 7.01
CA THR A 61 -12.89 -2.64 6.73
C THR A 61 -13.90 -2.15 7.74
N VAL A 62 -13.57 -2.22 9.03
CA VAL A 62 -14.46 -1.76 10.11
C VAL A 62 -14.75 -0.27 9.97
N GLY A 63 -13.73 0.55 9.70
CA GLY A 63 -13.89 1.99 9.47
C GLY A 63 -14.76 2.30 8.26
N SER A 64 -14.58 1.56 7.14
CA SER A 64 -15.42 1.70 5.95
C SER A 64 -16.88 1.30 6.22
N LEU A 65 -17.10 0.22 6.98
CA LEU A 65 -18.45 -0.19 7.39
C LEU A 65 -19.10 0.87 8.29
N ILE A 66 -18.37 1.38 9.29
CA ILE A 66 -18.86 2.46 10.18
C ILE A 66 -19.26 3.68 9.31
N TYR A 67 -18.39 4.08 8.37
CA TYR A 67 -18.69 5.18 7.45
C TYR A 67 -19.98 4.93 6.66
N MET A 68 -20.16 3.73 6.09
CA MET A 68 -21.36 3.35 5.33
C MET A 68 -22.61 3.37 6.20
N PHE A 69 -22.55 2.83 7.42
CA PHE A 69 -23.67 2.84 8.37
C PHE A 69 -24.08 4.26 8.78
N ILE A 70 -23.09 5.12 9.08
CA ILE A 70 -23.35 6.52 9.45
C ILE A 70 -23.96 7.27 8.24
N SER A 71 -23.42 7.09 7.04
CA SER A 71 -23.96 7.71 5.82
C SER A 71 -25.41 7.28 5.56
N LYS A 72 -25.72 5.98 5.74
CA LYS A 72 -27.08 5.45 5.62
C LYS A 72 -28.01 6.02 6.69
N ALA A 73 -27.58 6.09 7.93
CA ALA A 73 -28.37 6.65 9.03
C ALA A 73 -28.68 8.15 8.85
N LEU A 74 -27.72 8.89 8.33
CA LEU A 74 -27.88 10.33 8.01
C LEU A 74 -28.66 10.55 6.71
N LYS A 75 -28.96 9.52 5.93
CA LYS A 75 -29.53 9.60 4.57
C LYS A 75 -28.75 10.53 3.63
N GLN A 76 -27.48 10.73 3.92
CA GLN A 76 -26.55 11.60 3.18
C GLN A 76 -25.13 11.08 3.39
N ASP A 77 -24.32 11.16 2.35
CA ASP A 77 -22.89 10.85 2.46
C ASP A 77 -22.19 11.73 3.51
N VAL A 78 -21.45 11.11 4.43
CA VAL A 78 -20.76 11.83 5.53
C VAL A 78 -19.75 12.82 4.97
N VAL A 79 -18.99 12.46 3.93
CA VAL A 79 -17.99 13.34 3.32
C VAL A 79 -18.67 14.52 2.64
N ASN A 80 -19.82 14.33 2.00
CA ASN A 80 -20.60 15.42 1.41
C ASN A 80 -21.07 16.42 2.48
N LYS A 81 -21.35 15.94 3.70
CA LYS A 81 -21.81 16.78 4.81
C LYS A 81 -20.66 17.57 5.47
N ILE A 82 -19.53 16.91 5.74
CA ILE A 82 -18.42 17.52 6.47
C ILE A 82 -17.34 18.12 5.55
N GLY A 83 -17.30 17.71 4.29
CA GLY A 83 -16.30 18.08 3.28
C GLY A 83 -14.99 17.31 3.39
N TYR A 84 -14.27 17.23 2.28
CA TYR A 84 -13.00 16.50 2.19
C TYR A 84 -11.97 16.95 3.23
N LYS A 85 -11.78 18.27 3.34
CA LYS A 85 -10.81 18.85 4.27
C LYS A 85 -11.06 18.43 5.72
N ASN A 86 -12.30 18.56 6.19
CA ASN A 86 -12.66 18.18 7.55
C ASN A 86 -12.60 16.67 7.77
N GLY A 87 -12.98 15.87 6.75
CA GLY A 87 -12.86 14.41 6.81
C GLY A 87 -11.41 13.95 7.03
N LEU A 88 -10.44 14.57 6.31
CA LEU A 88 -9.01 14.31 6.53
C LEU A 88 -8.55 14.70 7.94
N ILE A 89 -8.96 15.89 8.42
CA ILE A 89 -8.60 16.36 9.77
C ILE A 89 -9.15 15.42 10.84
N VAL A 90 -10.41 15.01 10.75
CA VAL A 90 -11.01 14.06 11.70
C VAL A 90 -10.28 12.72 11.66
N GLY A 91 -9.97 12.18 10.47
CA GLY A 91 -9.22 10.94 10.34
C GLY A 91 -7.83 11.03 10.98
N LEU A 92 -7.10 12.14 10.78
CA LEU A 92 -5.79 12.37 11.42
C LEU A 92 -5.89 12.46 12.94
N LEU A 93 -6.91 13.12 13.48
CA LEU A 93 -7.13 13.22 14.93
C LEU A 93 -7.49 11.87 15.56
N ILE A 94 -8.28 11.03 14.86
CA ILE A 94 -8.56 9.65 15.30
C ILE A 94 -7.23 8.86 15.33
N SER A 95 -6.39 8.97 14.30
CA SER A 95 -5.08 8.31 14.27
C SER A 95 -4.16 8.81 15.39
N ALA A 96 -4.15 10.12 15.68
CA ALA A 96 -3.40 10.68 16.80
C ALA A 96 -3.88 10.11 18.16
N ALA A 97 -5.20 9.99 18.37
CA ALA A 97 -5.74 9.37 19.59
C ALA A 97 -5.29 7.90 19.72
N GLY A 98 -5.24 7.13 18.63
CA GLY A 98 -4.73 5.77 18.64
C GLY A 98 -3.25 5.68 19.04
N THR A 99 -2.40 6.61 18.58
CA THR A 99 -0.98 6.64 18.97
C THR A 99 -0.78 6.99 20.45
N LEU A 100 -1.63 7.80 21.04
CA LEU A 100 -1.54 8.15 22.47
C LEU A 100 -1.77 6.94 23.39
N LEU A 101 -2.52 5.92 22.95
CA LEU A 101 -2.73 4.70 23.74
C LEU A 101 -1.44 3.88 23.93
N PHE A 102 -0.43 4.06 23.12
CA PHE A 102 0.86 3.38 23.28
C PHE A 102 1.57 3.77 24.57
N TYR A 103 1.37 4.98 25.08
CA TYR A 103 1.99 5.42 26.33
C TYR A 103 1.45 4.63 27.54
N PRO A 104 0.15 4.60 27.87
CA PRO A 104 -0.36 3.77 28.94
C PRO A 104 -0.18 2.27 28.68
N ALA A 105 -0.26 1.83 27.41
CA ALA A 105 -0.07 0.42 27.06
C ALA A 105 1.34 -0.09 27.40
N ALA A 106 2.37 0.72 27.14
CA ALA A 106 3.74 0.40 27.48
C ALA A 106 3.98 0.43 29.00
N ASN A 107 3.40 1.41 29.72
CA ASN A 107 3.47 1.46 31.20
C ASN A 107 2.83 0.24 31.87
N MET A 108 1.73 -0.26 31.31
CA MET A 108 1.01 -1.41 31.83
C MET A 108 1.53 -2.76 31.31
N GLY A 109 2.46 -2.75 30.36
CA GLY A 109 2.92 -3.96 29.68
C GLY A 109 1.77 -4.71 28.98
N SER A 110 0.80 -3.98 28.39
CA SER A 110 -0.43 -4.56 27.86
C SER A 110 -0.41 -4.65 26.32
N PHE A 111 -0.15 -5.83 25.78
CA PHE A 111 -0.24 -6.10 24.34
C PHE A 111 -1.65 -5.83 23.76
N PRO A 112 -2.78 -6.25 24.40
CA PRO A 112 -4.10 -5.91 23.90
C PRO A 112 -4.34 -4.40 23.76
N LEU A 113 -3.85 -3.59 24.69
CA LEU A 113 -3.99 -2.15 24.62
C LEU A 113 -3.14 -1.54 23.48
N MET A 114 -1.96 -2.10 23.20
CA MET A 114 -1.14 -1.69 22.04
C MET A 114 -1.84 -2.00 20.73
N ILE A 115 -2.39 -3.21 20.57
CA ILE A 115 -3.15 -3.58 19.37
C ILE A 115 -4.38 -2.67 19.21
N SER A 116 -5.07 -2.33 20.29
CA SER A 116 -6.21 -1.41 20.26
C SER A 116 -5.79 -0.03 19.77
N GLY A 117 -4.60 0.45 20.17
CA GLY A 117 -4.03 1.69 19.66
C GLY A 117 -3.81 1.64 18.14
N LEU A 118 -3.21 0.56 17.62
CA LEU A 118 -3.03 0.34 16.18
C LEU A 118 -4.35 0.26 15.43
N PHE A 119 -5.34 -0.42 15.99
CA PHE A 119 -6.68 -0.51 15.41
C PHE A 119 -7.32 0.87 15.27
N ILE A 120 -7.23 1.73 16.30
CA ILE A 120 -7.75 3.10 16.23
C ILE A 120 -6.97 3.94 15.20
N VAL A 121 -5.64 3.80 15.11
CA VAL A 121 -4.85 4.43 14.02
C VAL A 121 -5.39 4.02 12.66
N GLY A 122 -5.65 2.72 12.46
CA GLY A 122 -6.22 2.17 11.22
C GLY A 122 -7.63 2.68 10.91
N LEU A 123 -8.50 2.86 11.93
CA LEU A 123 -9.81 3.49 11.74
C LEU A 123 -9.69 4.93 11.20
N GLY A 124 -8.76 5.71 11.76
CA GLY A 124 -8.45 7.05 11.24
C GLY A 124 -7.97 7.01 9.79
N PHE A 125 -7.11 6.05 9.44
CA PHE A 125 -6.61 5.86 8.09
C PHE A 125 -7.70 5.43 7.11
N SER A 126 -8.66 4.60 7.53
CA SER A 126 -9.83 4.25 6.72
C SER A 126 -10.58 5.51 6.27
N LEU A 127 -10.92 6.39 7.20
CA LEU A 127 -11.60 7.65 6.89
C LEU A 127 -10.74 8.54 5.97
N GLN A 128 -9.45 8.66 6.28
CA GLN A 128 -8.53 9.44 5.45
C GLN A 128 -8.48 8.92 4.00
N GLN A 129 -8.45 7.60 3.78
CA GLN A 129 -8.41 7.02 2.42
C GLN A 129 -9.72 7.21 1.66
N ILE A 130 -10.87 7.08 2.32
CA ILE A 130 -12.19 7.35 1.72
C ILE A 130 -12.23 8.77 1.17
N VAL A 131 -11.58 9.69 1.84
CA VAL A 131 -11.56 11.13 1.50
C VAL A 131 -10.45 11.49 0.53
N ALA A 132 -9.22 11.04 0.78
CA ALA A 132 -8.04 11.51 0.05
C ALA A 132 -7.92 10.94 -1.36
N ASN A 133 -8.37 9.69 -1.59
CA ASN A 133 -8.25 9.07 -2.91
C ASN A 133 -9.11 9.78 -3.97
N PRO A 134 -10.41 10.06 -3.73
CA PRO A 134 -11.21 10.88 -4.65
C PRO A 134 -10.64 12.29 -4.79
N LEU A 135 -10.24 12.91 -3.70
CA LEU A 135 -9.68 14.27 -3.73
C LEU A 135 -8.42 14.35 -4.59
N ALA A 136 -7.53 13.35 -4.55
CA ALA A 136 -6.35 13.31 -5.41
C ALA A 136 -6.72 13.28 -6.92
N ILE A 137 -7.85 12.67 -7.26
CA ILE A 137 -8.39 12.67 -8.63
C ILE A 137 -8.98 14.05 -8.99
N GLU A 138 -9.65 14.72 -8.05
CA GLU A 138 -10.41 15.95 -8.30
C GLU A 138 -9.58 17.24 -8.27
N VAL A 139 -8.35 17.24 -7.74
CA VAL A 139 -7.51 18.45 -7.67
C VAL A 139 -6.87 18.85 -9.01
N GLY A 140 -7.40 18.37 -10.13
CA GLY A 140 -6.96 18.70 -11.49
C GLY A 140 -7.85 18.09 -12.57
N PRO A 141 -7.41 18.10 -13.85
CA PRO A 141 -8.19 17.55 -14.96
C PRO A 141 -8.54 16.07 -14.74
N THR A 142 -9.74 15.69 -15.14
CA THR A 142 -10.25 14.31 -14.98
C THR A 142 -9.38 13.31 -15.71
N GLU A 143 -8.87 13.66 -16.89
CA GLU A 143 -8.03 12.84 -17.77
C GLU A 143 -6.71 12.43 -17.09
N THR A 144 -6.21 13.24 -16.16
CA THR A 144 -4.95 12.97 -15.41
C THR A 144 -5.19 12.54 -13.97
N GLY A 145 -6.43 12.21 -13.59
CA GLY A 145 -6.79 11.83 -12.23
C GLY A 145 -6.08 10.57 -11.73
N SER A 146 -6.08 9.51 -12.54
CA SER A 146 -5.38 8.26 -12.25
C SER A 146 -3.88 8.45 -12.02
N GLN A 147 -3.27 9.34 -12.80
CA GLN A 147 -1.84 9.65 -12.73
C GLN A 147 -1.49 10.39 -11.43
N ARG A 148 -2.36 11.33 -10.98
CA ARG A 148 -2.20 11.98 -9.69
C ARG A 148 -2.30 11.00 -8.54
N LEU A 149 -3.27 10.08 -8.60
CA LEU A 149 -3.38 9.03 -7.59
C LEU A 149 -2.16 8.11 -7.56
N THR A 150 -1.60 7.76 -8.73
CA THR A 150 -0.36 6.99 -8.85
C THR A 150 0.83 7.76 -8.25
N MET A 151 0.91 9.07 -8.50
CA MET A 151 1.95 9.93 -7.91
C MET A 151 1.82 10.01 -6.39
N ALA A 152 0.59 10.17 -5.86
CA ALA A 152 0.32 10.12 -4.43
C ALA A 152 0.73 8.77 -3.82
N GLY A 153 0.46 7.65 -4.52
CA GLY A 153 0.95 6.32 -4.16
C GLY A 153 2.48 6.21 -4.17
N GLY A 154 3.16 6.90 -5.07
CA GLY A 154 4.63 7.00 -5.09
C GLY A 154 5.19 7.71 -3.83
N ILE A 155 4.53 8.76 -3.36
CA ILE A 155 4.87 9.45 -2.11
C ILE A 155 4.54 8.57 -0.88
N ASN A 156 3.44 7.83 -0.91
CA ASN A 156 3.15 6.81 0.09
C ASN A 156 4.31 5.81 0.20
N ASN A 157 4.82 5.33 -0.92
CA ASN A 157 5.92 4.38 -0.92
C ASN A 157 7.28 4.99 -0.50
N LEU A 158 7.48 6.27 -0.64
CA LEU A 158 8.59 6.95 0.00
C LEU A 158 8.46 6.84 1.53
N GLY A 159 7.25 7.05 2.07
CA GLY A 159 6.94 6.83 3.48
C GLY A 159 7.23 5.39 3.92
N THR A 160 6.77 4.39 3.16
CA THR A 160 7.04 2.97 3.48
C THR A 160 8.52 2.62 3.42
N THR A 161 9.30 3.27 2.58
CA THR A 161 10.75 3.07 2.47
C THR A 161 11.50 3.64 3.66
N ILE A 162 11.12 4.84 4.11
CA ILE A 162 11.81 5.57 5.18
C ILE A 162 11.33 5.11 6.56
N GLY A 163 10.06 4.73 6.69
CA GLY A 163 9.41 4.40 7.97
C GLY A 163 10.17 3.36 8.80
N PRO A 164 10.47 2.18 8.28
CA PRO A 164 11.20 1.15 9.01
C PRO A 164 12.53 1.62 9.55
N LEU A 165 13.26 2.43 8.78
CA LEU A 165 14.57 2.94 9.15
C LEU A 165 14.49 3.97 10.27
N ILE A 166 13.57 4.94 10.18
CA ILE A 166 13.36 5.97 11.20
C ILE A 166 12.86 5.33 12.49
N VAL A 167 11.91 4.41 12.42
CA VAL A 167 11.35 3.76 13.61
C VAL A 167 12.41 2.83 14.25
N SER A 168 13.16 2.09 13.45
CA SER A 168 14.26 1.30 13.95
C SER A 168 15.29 2.17 14.69
N PHE A 169 15.70 3.28 14.07
CA PHE A 169 16.61 4.23 14.72
C PHE A 169 16.04 4.82 16.02
N ALA A 170 14.76 5.19 16.03
CA ALA A 170 14.10 5.77 17.19
C ALA A 170 13.93 4.77 18.36
N ILE A 171 13.77 3.47 18.07
CA ILE A 171 13.60 2.41 19.05
C ILE A 171 14.98 1.95 19.61
N PHE A 172 15.97 1.75 18.73
CA PHE A 172 17.25 1.13 19.08
C PHE A 172 18.39 2.14 19.34
N GLY A 173 18.14 3.46 19.15
CA GLY A 173 19.15 4.50 19.29
C GLY A 173 20.11 4.58 18.10
N SER A 174 21.29 5.22 18.27
CA SER A 174 22.27 5.38 17.19
C SER A 174 22.73 4.03 16.64
N ALA A 175 23.11 3.99 15.37
CA ALA A 175 23.61 2.82 14.66
C ALA A 175 24.82 2.10 15.33
N SER A 176 25.41 2.68 16.36
CA SER A 176 26.58 2.17 17.09
C SER A 176 26.26 1.44 18.41
N ALA A 177 25.02 1.38 18.86
CA ALA A 177 24.67 0.70 20.10
C ALA A 177 24.53 -0.80 19.88
N SER A 178 25.61 -1.53 20.08
CA SER A 178 25.75 -2.95 19.74
C SER A 178 24.99 -3.95 20.63
N ASN A 179 24.29 -3.54 21.68
CA ASN A 179 23.67 -4.47 22.63
C ASN A 179 22.37 -3.98 23.29
N THR A 180 21.64 -3.05 22.70
CA THR A 180 20.38 -2.60 23.31
C THR A 180 19.25 -3.50 22.84
N GLU A 181 18.81 -4.44 23.68
CA GLU A 181 17.55 -5.14 23.46
C GLU A 181 16.41 -4.11 23.46
N ALA A 182 15.54 -4.17 22.43
CA ALA A 182 14.38 -3.29 22.38
C ALA A 182 13.45 -3.58 23.55
N SER A 183 13.33 -2.64 24.45
CA SER A 183 12.32 -2.71 25.51
C SER A 183 11.00 -2.13 25.01
N ILE A 184 9.89 -2.57 25.60
CA ILE A 184 8.57 -2.02 25.29
C ILE A 184 8.50 -0.52 25.61
N GLU A 185 9.32 -0.04 26.54
CA GLU A 185 9.47 1.36 26.91
C GLU A 185 9.96 2.23 25.73
N SER A 186 10.83 1.69 24.88
CA SER A 186 11.39 2.42 23.73
C SER A 186 10.37 2.75 22.65
N VAL A 187 9.19 2.13 22.66
CA VAL A 187 8.11 2.39 21.73
C VAL A 187 7.35 3.70 22.07
N LYS A 188 7.36 4.14 23.33
CA LYS A 188 6.62 5.34 23.78
C LYS A 188 6.99 6.61 23.02
N GLY A 189 8.28 6.90 22.94
CA GLY A 189 8.80 8.11 22.28
C GLY A 189 8.37 8.23 20.82
N PRO A 190 8.70 7.24 19.97
CA PRO A 190 8.30 7.24 18.56
C PRO A 190 6.78 7.43 18.33
N TYR A 191 5.94 6.77 19.13
CA TYR A 191 4.48 6.91 18.96
C TYR A 191 3.93 8.25 19.44
N LEU A 192 4.51 8.86 20.48
CA LEU A 192 4.15 10.24 20.88
C LEU A 192 4.54 11.24 19.78
N ILE A 193 5.73 11.09 19.19
CA ILE A 193 6.19 11.93 18.08
C ILE A 193 5.27 11.76 16.87
N LEU A 194 4.87 10.53 16.56
CA LEU A 194 3.95 10.22 15.48
C LEU A 194 2.57 10.86 15.71
N GLY A 195 2.04 10.77 16.95
CA GLY A 195 0.79 11.43 17.33
C GLY A 195 0.86 12.94 17.17
N ALA A 196 1.96 13.55 17.61
CA ALA A 196 2.21 14.98 17.43
C ALA A 196 2.30 15.35 15.93
N ALA A 197 2.93 14.50 15.10
CA ALA A 197 3.00 14.70 13.66
C ALA A 197 1.60 14.65 13.01
N PHE A 198 0.72 13.72 13.39
CA PHE A 198 -0.66 13.70 12.91
C PHE A 198 -1.43 14.97 13.27
N VAL A 199 -1.28 15.47 14.51
CA VAL A 199 -1.90 16.72 14.93
C VAL A 199 -1.35 17.90 14.13
N LEU A 200 -0.03 17.96 13.92
CA LEU A 200 0.61 19.01 13.11
C LEU A 200 0.07 18.99 11.66
N VAL A 201 0.00 17.83 11.03
CA VAL A 201 -0.55 17.71 9.67
C VAL A 201 -2.03 18.11 9.66
N ALA A 202 -2.83 17.75 10.65
CA ALA A 202 -4.22 18.19 10.77
C ALA A 202 -4.33 19.72 10.84
N ILE A 203 -3.44 20.37 11.60
CA ILE A 203 -3.36 21.84 11.70
C ILE A 203 -2.96 22.45 10.34
N LEU A 204 -1.92 21.90 9.69
CA LEU A 204 -1.48 22.35 8.36
C LEU A 204 -2.60 22.22 7.33
N LEU A 205 -3.33 21.11 7.32
CA LEU A 205 -4.47 20.93 6.44
C LEU A 205 -5.60 21.94 6.72
N LYS A 206 -5.85 22.28 7.98
CA LYS A 206 -6.87 23.27 8.35
C LYS A 206 -6.60 24.63 7.68
N PHE A 207 -5.34 25.04 7.57
CA PHE A 207 -4.92 26.29 6.95
C PHE A 207 -4.56 26.15 5.47
N SER A 208 -4.56 24.95 4.90
CA SER A 208 -4.27 24.70 3.49
C SER A 208 -5.37 25.21 2.56
N SER A 209 -5.06 25.30 1.26
CA SER A 209 -6.00 25.66 0.19
C SER A 209 -6.90 24.51 -0.26
N LEU A 210 -6.93 23.37 0.46
CA LEU A 210 -7.78 22.25 0.12
C LEU A 210 -9.26 22.63 0.06
N PRO A 211 -10.03 22.11 -0.92
CA PRO A 211 -11.44 22.45 -1.08
C PRO A 211 -12.26 21.98 0.13
N LYS A 212 -13.17 22.84 0.57
CA LYS A 212 -14.11 22.52 1.65
C LYS A 212 -15.34 21.76 1.16
N ILE A 213 -15.67 21.91 -0.13
CA ILE A 213 -16.91 21.41 -0.74
C ILE A 213 -16.57 20.19 -1.59
N THR A 214 -17.39 19.17 -1.47
CA THR A 214 -17.40 18.00 -2.35
C THR A 214 -17.98 18.42 -3.70
N PRO A 215 -17.28 18.27 -4.82
CA PRO A 215 -17.94 18.32 -6.11
C PRO A 215 -18.96 17.19 -6.16
N THR A 216 -20.19 17.51 -6.52
CA THR A 216 -21.20 16.51 -6.84
C THR A 216 -20.69 15.76 -8.07
N ILE A 217 -20.28 14.52 -7.90
CA ILE A 217 -20.06 13.62 -9.05
C ILE A 217 -21.45 13.46 -9.67
N THR A 218 -21.69 14.20 -10.74
CA THR A 218 -22.90 14.02 -11.54
C THR A 218 -22.85 12.63 -12.16
N GLU A 219 -23.88 11.85 -11.92
CA GLU A 219 -24.05 10.45 -12.36
C GLU A 219 -23.97 10.25 -13.89
N ASP A 220 -23.82 11.32 -14.67
CA ASP A 220 -24.00 11.34 -16.12
C ASP A 220 -22.75 11.06 -16.97
N THR A 221 -21.57 10.79 -16.38
CA THR A 221 -20.33 10.62 -17.18
C THR A 221 -19.67 9.24 -17.08
N ALA A 222 -20.37 8.22 -16.61
CA ALA A 222 -19.84 6.86 -16.68
C ALA A 222 -20.36 6.20 -17.96
N ASP A 223 -19.53 6.14 -18.99
CA ASP A 223 -19.80 5.33 -20.20
C ASP A 223 -20.06 3.88 -19.79
N ALA A 224 -21.34 3.55 -19.60
CA ALA A 224 -21.77 2.17 -19.42
C ALA A 224 -21.64 1.46 -20.77
N VAL A 225 -21.12 0.24 -20.77
CA VAL A 225 -21.15 -0.62 -21.95
C VAL A 225 -22.59 -0.67 -22.46
N PRO A 226 -22.87 -0.36 -23.75
CA PRO A 226 -24.19 -0.44 -24.30
C PRO A 226 -24.73 -1.85 -24.16
N GLY A 227 -25.78 -2.06 -23.36
CA GLY A 227 -26.58 -3.30 -23.38
C GLY A 227 -26.79 -4.06 -22.07
N GLU A 228 -26.00 -3.91 -21.01
CA GLU A 228 -26.21 -4.64 -19.75
C GLU A 228 -26.29 -3.72 -18.52
N HIS A 229 -27.48 -3.22 -18.22
CA HIS A 229 -27.76 -2.61 -16.93
C HIS A 229 -27.99 -3.70 -15.87
N ARG A 230 -26.98 -3.97 -15.05
CA ARG A 230 -27.14 -4.85 -13.87
C ARG A 230 -27.62 -4.02 -12.67
N ASP A 231 -28.52 -4.58 -11.86
CA ASP A 231 -29.13 -3.84 -10.73
C ASP A 231 -28.18 -3.65 -9.54
N SER A 232 -27.03 -4.32 -9.53
CA SER A 232 -26.07 -4.30 -8.41
C SER A 232 -24.62 -4.48 -8.91
N ALA A 233 -23.69 -3.78 -8.29
CA ALA A 233 -22.27 -3.93 -8.55
C ALA A 233 -21.79 -5.39 -8.39
N LEU A 234 -22.31 -6.12 -7.41
CA LEU A 234 -21.93 -7.52 -7.14
C LEU A 234 -22.40 -8.51 -8.23
N LYS A 235 -23.22 -8.08 -9.17
CA LYS A 235 -23.58 -8.91 -10.34
C LYS A 235 -22.50 -8.91 -11.44
N TYR A 236 -21.48 -8.05 -11.33
CA TYR A 236 -20.38 -7.98 -12.29
C TYR A 236 -19.26 -8.96 -11.88
N PRO A 237 -19.02 -10.04 -12.66
CA PRO A 237 -18.06 -11.07 -12.26
C PRO A 237 -16.61 -10.57 -12.18
N GLN A 238 -16.23 -9.59 -13.03
CA GLN A 238 -14.90 -8.95 -12.94
C GLN A 238 -14.69 -8.25 -11.60
N LEU A 239 -15.73 -7.66 -11.02
CA LEU A 239 -15.65 -7.02 -9.71
C LEU A 239 -15.52 -8.06 -8.59
N VAL A 240 -16.39 -9.07 -8.57
CA VAL A 240 -16.39 -10.10 -7.51
C VAL A 240 -15.06 -10.86 -7.47
N LEU A 241 -14.56 -11.27 -8.63
CA LEU A 241 -13.22 -11.89 -8.72
C LEU A 241 -12.12 -10.89 -8.37
N GLY A 242 -12.29 -9.62 -8.73
CA GLY A 242 -11.38 -8.52 -8.39
C GLY A 242 -11.32 -8.23 -6.88
N MET A 243 -12.43 -8.35 -6.17
CA MET A 243 -12.47 -8.23 -4.70
C MET A 243 -11.57 -9.30 -4.06
N ILE A 244 -11.70 -10.56 -4.47
CA ILE A 244 -10.80 -11.63 -3.99
C ILE A 244 -9.37 -11.34 -4.43
N ALA A 245 -9.15 -10.82 -5.64
CA ALA A 245 -7.82 -10.47 -6.13
C ALA A 245 -7.16 -9.37 -5.27
N ILE A 246 -7.88 -8.32 -4.88
CA ILE A 246 -7.36 -7.30 -3.94
C ILE A 246 -7.05 -7.92 -2.58
N PHE A 247 -7.94 -8.78 -2.05
CA PHE A 247 -7.73 -9.44 -0.77
C PHE A 247 -6.43 -10.25 -0.74
N VAL A 248 -6.22 -11.12 -1.73
CA VAL A 248 -5.00 -11.94 -1.79
C VAL A 248 -3.76 -11.13 -2.19
N TYR A 249 -3.93 -10.07 -3.00
CA TYR A 249 -2.82 -9.18 -3.37
C TYR A 249 -2.28 -8.45 -2.15
N VAL A 250 -3.13 -7.72 -1.41
CA VAL A 250 -2.70 -7.03 -0.18
C VAL A 250 -2.23 -8.07 0.84
N GLY A 251 -2.85 -9.25 0.83
CA GLY A 251 -2.42 -10.41 1.60
C GLY A 251 -0.97 -10.76 1.38
N VAL A 252 -0.56 -11.05 0.15
CA VAL A 252 0.83 -11.45 -0.14
C VAL A 252 1.81 -10.29 0.01
N GLU A 253 1.40 -9.06 -0.33
CA GLU A 253 2.22 -7.86 -0.16
C GLU A 253 2.62 -7.68 1.31
N VAL A 254 1.64 -7.68 2.21
CA VAL A 254 1.86 -7.44 3.64
C VAL A 254 2.47 -8.65 4.33
N SER A 255 1.97 -9.86 4.06
CA SER A 255 2.45 -11.06 4.74
C SER A 255 3.90 -11.38 4.43
N THR A 256 4.36 -11.09 3.21
CA THR A 256 5.78 -11.25 2.85
C THR A 256 6.67 -10.29 3.63
N ALA A 257 6.29 -9.00 3.71
CA ALA A 257 7.03 -7.99 4.47
C ALA A 257 7.05 -8.29 5.97
N SER A 258 5.87 -8.57 6.55
CA SER A 258 5.71 -8.71 8.00
C SER A 258 6.30 -10.01 8.57
N ASN A 259 6.50 -11.05 7.74
CA ASN A 259 7.16 -12.29 8.13
C ASN A 259 8.67 -12.31 7.77
N LEU A 260 9.16 -11.39 6.94
CA LEU A 260 10.57 -11.30 6.59
C LEU A 260 11.49 -11.12 7.81
N PRO A 261 11.17 -10.27 8.80
CA PRO A 261 11.96 -10.17 10.03
C PRO A 261 12.13 -11.51 10.76
N ALA A 262 11.05 -12.28 10.90
CA ALA A 262 11.09 -13.57 11.58
C ALA A 262 11.94 -14.59 10.82
N TYR A 263 11.92 -14.57 9.49
CA TYR A 263 12.79 -15.41 8.68
C TYR A 263 14.26 -15.06 8.89
N MET A 264 14.61 -13.77 8.82
CA MET A 264 15.99 -13.30 8.97
C MET A 264 16.53 -13.54 10.40
N GLU A 265 15.70 -13.34 11.41
CA GLU A 265 16.07 -13.62 12.80
C GLU A 265 16.34 -15.12 13.02
N LYS A 266 15.37 -16.00 12.63
CA LYS A 266 15.46 -17.43 12.89
C LYS A 266 16.49 -18.15 12.02
N SER A 267 16.63 -17.75 10.75
CA SER A 267 17.47 -18.45 9.78
C SER A 267 18.87 -17.89 9.66
N LEU A 268 19.08 -16.60 9.99
CA LEU A 268 20.37 -15.91 9.82
C LEU A 268 20.92 -15.33 11.12
N GLY A 269 20.14 -15.32 12.20
CA GLY A 269 20.54 -14.77 13.48
C GLY A 269 20.66 -13.24 13.49
N PHE A 270 20.01 -12.53 12.53
CA PHE A 270 20.06 -11.09 12.43
C PHE A 270 19.30 -10.43 13.58
N THR A 271 19.82 -9.30 14.05
CA THR A 271 19.11 -8.47 15.03
C THR A 271 18.03 -7.64 14.32
N THR A 272 17.02 -7.19 15.06
CA THR A 272 15.94 -6.35 14.49
C THR A 272 16.47 -5.10 13.79
N LYS A 273 17.58 -4.54 14.28
CA LYS A 273 18.25 -3.40 13.67
C LYS A 273 18.84 -3.73 12.30
N ASP A 274 19.49 -4.90 12.18
CA ASP A 274 20.12 -5.34 10.94
C ASP A 274 19.06 -5.74 9.89
N ILE A 275 17.85 -6.08 10.32
CA ILE A 275 16.71 -6.44 9.49
C ILE A 275 16.05 -5.21 8.84
N ALA A 276 16.06 -4.05 9.53
CA ALA A 276 15.34 -2.86 9.08
C ALA A 276 15.69 -2.41 7.65
N PRO A 277 16.95 -2.44 7.17
CA PRO A 277 17.28 -2.09 5.78
C PRO A 277 16.61 -3.02 4.76
N TYR A 278 16.44 -4.30 5.07
CA TYR A 278 15.82 -5.27 4.16
C TYR A 278 14.30 -5.10 4.10
N VAL A 279 13.65 -4.79 5.23
CA VAL A 279 12.24 -4.39 5.24
C VAL A 279 12.05 -3.10 4.45
N SER A 280 12.94 -2.12 4.64
CA SER A 280 12.97 -0.90 3.84
C SER A 280 13.15 -1.20 2.35
N LEU A 281 14.04 -2.13 1.96
CA LEU A 281 14.25 -2.55 0.56
C LEU A 281 12.99 -3.20 -0.01
N TYR A 282 12.28 -4.03 0.76
CA TYR A 282 11.02 -4.61 0.33
C TYR A 282 10.01 -3.53 -0.08
N TRP A 283 9.81 -2.53 0.79
CA TRP A 283 8.88 -1.44 0.53
C TRP A 283 9.40 -0.46 -0.53
N ALA A 284 10.72 -0.25 -0.61
CA ALA A 284 11.35 0.50 -1.70
C ALA A 284 11.14 -0.17 -3.04
N SER A 285 11.04 -1.49 -3.09
CA SER A 285 10.76 -2.25 -4.31
C SER A 285 9.41 -1.90 -4.92
N LEU A 286 8.39 -1.64 -4.08
CA LEU A 286 7.11 -1.11 -4.57
C LEU A 286 7.26 0.31 -5.12
N MET A 287 8.06 1.17 -4.47
CA MET A 287 8.35 2.52 -4.96
C MET A 287 9.04 2.46 -6.32
N ILE A 288 10.04 1.59 -6.49
CA ILE A 288 10.80 1.39 -7.73
C ILE A 288 9.86 1.09 -8.91
N GLY A 289 8.95 0.14 -8.75
CA GLY A 289 8.00 -0.19 -9.82
C GLY A 289 6.95 0.91 -10.05
N ARG A 290 6.43 1.56 -9.00
CA ARG A 290 5.43 2.64 -9.13
C ARG A 290 6.02 3.89 -9.79
N TRP A 291 7.26 4.26 -9.50
CA TRP A 291 7.91 5.39 -10.18
C TRP A 291 8.11 5.12 -11.67
N THR A 292 8.36 3.86 -12.06
CA THR A 292 8.40 3.46 -13.47
C THR A 292 7.05 3.72 -14.15
N GLY A 293 5.94 3.33 -13.54
CA GLY A 293 4.58 3.57 -14.06
C GLY A 293 4.14 5.04 -14.02
N ALA A 294 4.66 5.84 -13.07
CA ALA A 294 4.34 7.26 -12.94
C ALA A 294 4.90 8.14 -14.07
N VAL A 295 5.87 7.64 -14.84
CA VAL A 295 6.48 8.38 -15.95
C VAL A 295 5.46 8.78 -17.02
N ASP A 296 4.41 8.01 -17.21
CA ASP A 296 3.34 8.33 -18.15
C ASP A 296 2.50 9.55 -17.73
N ALA A 297 2.59 9.95 -16.43
CA ALA A 297 1.90 11.11 -15.89
C ALA A 297 2.47 12.46 -16.36
N PHE A 298 3.70 12.45 -16.86
CA PHE A 298 4.36 13.69 -17.28
C PHE A 298 4.10 13.99 -18.75
N ASP A 299 3.77 15.25 -19.04
CA ASP A 299 3.59 15.73 -20.41
C ASP A 299 4.97 16.07 -21.03
N ILE A 300 5.68 15.02 -21.46
CA ILE A 300 7.02 15.07 -22.04
C ILE A 300 7.08 14.26 -23.34
N THR A 301 8.10 14.53 -24.16
CA THR A 301 8.27 13.85 -25.45
C THR A 301 8.41 12.32 -25.30
N ALA A 302 7.91 11.56 -26.28
CA ALA A 302 7.95 10.10 -26.27
C ALA A 302 9.37 9.51 -26.12
N GLY A 303 10.37 10.16 -26.71
CA GLY A 303 11.79 9.76 -26.56
C GLY A 303 12.28 9.91 -25.11
N PHE A 304 11.95 11.04 -24.47
CA PHE A 304 12.34 11.29 -23.09
C PHE A 304 11.58 10.38 -22.11
N LYS A 305 10.30 10.06 -22.40
CA LYS A 305 9.54 9.06 -21.63
C LYS A 305 10.24 7.71 -21.58
N LYS A 306 10.78 7.23 -22.71
CA LYS A 306 11.52 5.95 -22.75
C LYS A 306 12.76 5.98 -21.86
N ILE A 307 13.54 7.07 -21.92
CA ILE A 307 14.73 7.23 -21.07
C ILE A 307 14.31 7.29 -19.59
N LEU A 308 13.29 8.07 -19.26
CA LEU A 308 12.85 8.24 -17.88
C LEU A 308 12.24 6.95 -17.31
N ARG A 309 11.55 6.13 -18.11
CA ARG A 309 11.08 4.79 -17.70
C ARG A 309 12.23 3.86 -17.29
N PHE A 310 13.37 3.97 -17.95
CA PHE A 310 14.56 3.20 -17.58
C PHE A 310 15.26 3.79 -16.35
N LEU A 311 15.33 5.12 -16.24
CA LEU A 311 16.02 5.80 -15.13
C LEU A 311 15.19 5.85 -13.84
N ALA A 312 13.87 5.98 -13.92
CA ALA A 312 13.01 6.15 -12.76
C ALA A 312 13.17 5.04 -11.69
N PRO A 313 13.23 3.74 -12.06
CA PRO A 313 13.45 2.68 -11.07
C PRO A 313 14.82 2.81 -10.38
N TYR A 314 15.87 3.23 -11.10
CA TYR A 314 17.19 3.43 -10.50
C TYR A 314 17.26 4.71 -9.66
N LEU A 315 16.51 5.76 -10.00
CA LEU A 315 16.37 6.93 -9.15
C LEU A 315 15.68 6.58 -7.82
N ALA A 316 14.60 5.78 -7.89
CA ALA A 316 13.92 5.28 -6.69
C ALA A 316 14.85 4.38 -5.85
N PHE A 317 15.61 3.50 -6.48
CA PHE A 317 16.62 2.70 -5.81
C PHE A 317 17.73 3.58 -5.21
N GLY A 318 18.15 4.64 -5.90
CA GLY A 318 19.09 5.65 -5.40
C GLY A 318 18.58 6.33 -4.13
N VAL A 319 17.28 6.63 -4.04
CA VAL A 319 16.66 7.15 -2.81
C VAL A 319 16.81 6.15 -1.66
N PHE A 320 16.53 4.87 -1.90
CA PHE A 320 16.73 3.82 -0.90
C PHE A 320 18.20 3.76 -0.43
N LEU A 321 19.14 3.76 -1.37
CA LEU A 321 20.58 3.74 -1.04
C LEU A 321 20.98 4.98 -0.24
N LEU A 322 20.52 6.17 -0.64
CA LEU A 322 20.81 7.43 0.05
C LEU A 322 20.33 7.41 1.50
N VAL A 323 19.09 6.98 1.74
CA VAL A 323 18.52 6.92 3.08
C VAL A 323 19.30 5.93 3.96
N ASN A 324 19.67 4.77 3.42
CA ASN A 324 20.50 3.79 4.15
C ASN A 324 21.94 4.28 4.38
N ALA A 325 22.51 5.05 3.42
CA ALA A 325 23.82 5.70 3.62
C ALA A 325 23.78 6.72 4.78
N ILE A 326 22.71 7.54 4.83
CA ILE A 326 22.50 8.50 5.93
C ILE A 326 22.36 7.76 7.28
N ALA A 327 21.67 6.61 7.28
CA ALA A 327 21.55 5.73 8.46
C ALA A 327 22.84 4.96 8.78
N LYS A 328 23.92 5.13 8.00
CA LYS A 328 25.21 4.48 8.15
C LYS A 328 25.16 2.94 8.08
N HIS A 329 24.24 2.41 7.27
CA HIS A 329 24.22 0.99 6.95
C HIS A 329 25.25 0.65 5.87
N ASP A 330 25.76 -0.60 5.89
CA ASP A 330 26.61 -1.10 4.80
C ASP A 330 25.76 -1.31 3.54
N LEU A 331 26.11 -0.61 2.46
CA LEU A 331 25.40 -0.66 1.20
C LEU A 331 25.87 -1.78 0.27
N SER A 332 27.00 -2.42 0.56
CA SER A 332 27.63 -3.41 -0.33
C SER A 332 26.68 -4.56 -0.68
N HIS A 333 25.87 -4.98 0.28
CA HIS A 333 24.89 -6.05 0.12
C HIS A 333 23.71 -5.68 -0.79
N PHE A 334 23.43 -4.39 -1.03
CA PHE A 334 22.26 -3.97 -1.81
C PHE A 334 22.56 -3.73 -3.29
N TYR A 335 23.81 -3.56 -3.70
CA TYR A 335 24.15 -3.27 -5.11
C TYR A 335 23.70 -4.35 -6.08
N ILE A 336 23.70 -5.62 -5.65
CA ILE A 336 23.19 -6.74 -6.45
C ILE A 336 21.73 -6.56 -6.86
N TYR A 337 20.96 -5.79 -6.07
CA TYR A 337 19.56 -5.53 -6.35
C TYR A 337 19.34 -4.71 -7.62
N GLY A 338 20.32 -3.94 -8.03
CA GLY A 338 20.32 -3.26 -9.33
C GLY A 338 20.13 -4.20 -10.52
N VAL A 339 20.61 -5.44 -10.42
CA VAL A 339 20.40 -6.48 -11.46
C VAL A 339 18.95 -6.99 -11.43
N VAL A 340 18.37 -7.14 -10.22
CA VAL A 340 16.97 -7.58 -10.07
C VAL A 340 16.00 -6.55 -10.66
N ILE A 341 16.32 -5.26 -10.56
CA ILE A 341 15.55 -4.18 -11.17
C ILE A 341 15.49 -4.32 -12.68
N LEU A 342 16.56 -4.79 -13.36
CA LEU A 342 16.53 -5.06 -14.81
C LEU A 342 15.49 -6.11 -15.17
N VAL A 343 15.32 -7.13 -14.35
CA VAL A 343 14.28 -8.17 -14.55
C VAL A 343 12.90 -7.53 -14.51
N MET A 344 12.64 -6.65 -13.52
CA MET A 344 11.38 -5.92 -13.41
C MET A 344 11.13 -5.03 -14.63
N ILE A 345 12.14 -4.29 -15.11
CA ILE A 345 12.04 -3.45 -16.32
C ILE A 345 11.70 -4.32 -17.55
N ALA A 346 12.34 -5.49 -17.69
CA ALA A 346 12.03 -6.42 -18.79
C ALA A 346 10.57 -6.89 -18.71
N CYS A 347 10.06 -7.22 -17.53
CA CYS A 347 8.67 -7.59 -17.29
C CYS A 347 7.69 -6.46 -17.66
N ASP A 348 8.02 -5.20 -17.28
CA ASP A 348 7.22 -4.02 -17.64
C ASP A 348 7.15 -3.85 -19.16
N ILE A 349 8.28 -3.92 -19.87
CA ILE A 349 8.33 -3.83 -21.33
C ILE A 349 7.51 -4.94 -21.98
N LEU A 350 7.62 -6.20 -21.50
CA LEU A 350 6.85 -7.34 -22.02
C LEU A 350 5.34 -7.19 -21.82
N SER A 351 4.91 -6.47 -20.78
CA SER A 351 3.50 -6.21 -20.49
C SER A 351 2.83 -5.34 -21.56
N LYS A 352 3.64 -4.54 -22.29
CA LYS A 352 3.18 -3.57 -23.31
C LYS A 352 2.09 -2.63 -22.79
N GLY A 353 2.07 -2.38 -21.47
CA GLY A 353 1.10 -1.54 -20.79
C GLY A 353 -0.35 -2.08 -20.75
N ASN A 354 -0.57 -3.33 -21.14
CA ASN A 354 -1.85 -4.01 -20.95
C ASN A 354 -1.98 -4.47 -19.49
N PRO A 355 -2.99 -4.02 -18.73
CA PRO A 355 -3.08 -4.30 -17.29
C PRO A 355 -3.30 -5.80 -16.99
N ALA A 356 -4.02 -6.54 -17.82
CA ALA A 356 -4.21 -7.98 -17.62
C ALA A 356 -2.92 -8.76 -17.88
N ARG A 357 -2.17 -8.38 -18.91
CA ARG A 357 -0.86 -8.99 -19.22
C ARG A 357 0.18 -8.63 -18.15
N MET A 358 0.19 -7.39 -17.69
CA MET A 358 1.07 -6.95 -16.59
C MET A 358 0.76 -7.74 -15.31
N LEU A 359 -0.51 -7.87 -14.95
CA LEU A 359 -0.95 -8.66 -13.81
C LEU A 359 -0.49 -10.13 -13.93
N LEU A 360 -0.62 -10.74 -15.12
CA LEU A 360 -0.18 -12.11 -15.38
C LEU A 360 1.35 -12.27 -15.21
N ILE A 361 2.13 -11.43 -15.87
CA ILE A 361 3.60 -11.51 -15.85
C ILE A 361 4.13 -11.28 -14.44
N PHE A 362 3.72 -10.19 -13.78
CA PHE A 362 4.21 -9.83 -12.47
C PHE A 362 3.79 -10.84 -11.40
N SER A 363 2.56 -11.38 -11.45
CA SER A 363 2.14 -12.45 -10.53
C SER A 363 2.93 -13.73 -10.75
N SER A 364 3.22 -14.11 -12.00
CA SER A 364 4.05 -15.27 -12.30
C SER A 364 5.48 -15.11 -11.79
N MET A 365 6.06 -13.91 -11.92
CA MET A 365 7.38 -13.59 -11.37
C MET A 365 7.37 -13.55 -9.84
N GLY A 366 6.27 -13.14 -9.21
CA GLY A 366 6.07 -13.23 -7.76
C GLY A 366 6.10 -14.68 -7.27
N ILE A 367 5.43 -15.61 -7.99
CA ILE A 367 5.52 -17.06 -7.71
C ILE A 367 6.98 -17.53 -7.82
N LEU A 368 7.67 -17.15 -8.90
CA LEU A 368 9.06 -17.54 -9.12
C LEU A 368 9.98 -17.04 -8.00
N ALA A 369 9.83 -15.78 -7.60
CA ALA A 369 10.61 -15.18 -6.52
C ALA A 369 10.40 -15.91 -5.19
N LEU A 370 9.13 -16.20 -4.82
CA LEU A 370 8.81 -16.98 -3.62
C LEU A 370 9.35 -18.41 -3.70
N ALA A 371 9.23 -19.07 -4.85
CA ALA A 371 9.74 -20.40 -5.05
C ALA A 371 11.27 -20.45 -4.90
N ILE A 372 12.00 -19.51 -5.52
CA ILE A 372 13.45 -19.37 -5.33
C ILE A 372 13.77 -19.15 -3.85
N GLY A 373 13.04 -18.24 -3.17
CA GLY A 373 13.24 -17.97 -1.75
C GLY A 373 13.04 -19.21 -0.88
N MET A 374 12.04 -20.04 -1.19
CA MET A 374 11.75 -21.29 -0.45
C MET A 374 12.70 -22.44 -0.79
N MET A 375 13.28 -22.46 -1.97
CA MET A 375 14.21 -23.53 -2.40
C MET A 375 15.68 -23.22 -2.05
N THR A 376 15.98 -21.99 -1.69
CA THR A 376 17.32 -21.55 -1.31
C THR A 376 17.42 -21.25 0.19
N SER A 377 18.58 -20.84 0.66
CA SER A 377 18.81 -20.45 2.05
C SER A 377 19.71 -19.21 2.12
N GLY A 378 19.85 -18.64 3.30
CA GLY A 378 20.75 -17.51 3.52
C GLY A 378 20.27 -16.25 2.83
N MET A 379 21.22 -15.41 2.41
CA MET A 379 20.93 -14.12 1.77
C MET A 379 20.22 -14.24 0.41
N THR A 380 20.41 -15.35 -0.31
CA THR A 380 19.69 -15.61 -1.57
C THR A 380 18.18 -15.64 -1.35
N SER A 381 17.72 -16.33 -0.31
CA SER A 381 16.30 -16.35 0.07
C SER A 381 15.82 -14.95 0.47
N VAL A 382 16.62 -14.18 1.22
CA VAL A 382 16.25 -12.81 1.62
C VAL A 382 16.03 -11.92 0.39
N TYR A 383 16.96 -11.94 -0.58
CA TYR A 383 16.79 -11.18 -1.82
C TYR A 383 15.61 -11.63 -2.65
N ALA A 384 15.36 -12.95 -2.70
CA ALA A 384 14.22 -13.50 -3.42
C ALA A 384 12.89 -13.05 -2.78
N PHE A 385 12.74 -13.17 -1.45
CA PHE A 385 11.56 -12.68 -0.73
C PHE A 385 11.40 -11.16 -0.83
N THR A 386 12.49 -10.41 -0.75
CA THR A 386 12.46 -8.95 -0.91
C THR A 386 12.03 -8.54 -2.33
N SER A 387 12.44 -9.31 -3.35
CA SER A 387 12.07 -9.05 -4.75
C SER A 387 10.58 -9.21 -5.04
N VAL A 388 9.83 -9.90 -4.16
CA VAL A 388 8.36 -9.96 -4.25
C VAL A 388 7.76 -8.55 -4.26
N GLY A 389 8.33 -7.59 -3.53
CA GLY A 389 7.90 -6.20 -3.54
C GLY A 389 7.94 -5.56 -4.94
N LEU A 390 8.98 -5.87 -5.77
CA LEU A 390 9.03 -5.39 -7.17
C LEU A 390 7.85 -5.91 -7.97
N PHE A 391 7.51 -7.19 -7.80
CA PHE A 391 6.43 -7.83 -8.53
C PHE A 391 5.04 -7.51 -7.97
N CYS A 392 4.93 -7.01 -6.75
CA CYS A 392 3.71 -6.43 -6.19
C CYS A 392 3.43 -5.00 -6.69
N SER A 393 4.44 -4.26 -7.12
CA SER A 393 4.42 -2.81 -7.31
C SER A 393 3.30 -2.28 -8.22
N THR A 394 2.95 -3.01 -9.29
CA THR A 394 1.97 -2.61 -10.30
C THR A 394 0.64 -3.35 -10.18
N LEU A 395 0.52 -4.33 -9.29
CA LEU A 395 -0.64 -5.21 -9.24
C LEU A 395 -1.90 -4.49 -8.75
N TRP A 396 -1.79 -3.64 -7.73
CA TRP A 396 -2.93 -2.87 -7.23
C TRP A 396 -3.65 -2.08 -8.34
N PRO A 397 -2.98 -1.17 -9.08
CA PRO A 397 -3.65 -0.41 -10.12
C PRO A 397 -4.20 -1.30 -11.25
N CYS A 398 -3.51 -2.40 -11.59
CA CYS A 398 -3.98 -3.34 -12.60
C CYS A 398 -5.28 -4.04 -12.15
N ILE A 399 -5.31 -4.59 -10.92
CA ILE A 399 -6.50 -5.28 -10.40
C ILE A 399 -7.66 -4.30 -10.29
N PHE A 400 -7.40 -3.11 -9.74
CA PHE A 400 -8.42 -2.09 -9.54
C PHE A 400 -9.06 -1.67 -10.86
N ALA A 401 -8.23 -1.29 -11.86
CA ALA A 401 -8.72 -0.88 -13.17
C ALA A 401 -9.53 -1.98 -13.87
N LEU A 402 -9.05 -3.24 -13.83
CA LEU A 402 -9.74 -4.38 -14.43
C LEU A 402 -11.08 -4.68 -13.74
N ALA A 403 -11.12 -4.54 -12.41
CA ALA A 403 -12.30 -4.87 -11.61
C ALA A 403 -13.44 -3.85 -11.78
N ILE A 404 -13.10 -2.55 -11.90
CA ILE A 404 -14.14 -1.49 -12.05
C ILE A 404 -14.54 -1.24 -13.50
N ASN A 405 -13.79 -1.78 -14.46
CA ASN A 405 -14.06 -1.54 -15.88
C ASN A 405 -15.45 -2.08 -16.29
N GLY A 406 -16.22 -1.25 -16.97
CA GLY A 406 -17.57 -1.60 -17.43
C GLY A 406 -18.67 -1.56 -16.35
N LEU A 407 -18.41 -1.10 -15.13
CA LEU A 407 -19.41 -1.01 -14.06
C LEU A 407 -20.38 0.16 -14.23
N GLY A 408 -20.08 1.16 -15.05
CA GLY A 408 -20.91 2.34 -15.25
C GLY A 408 -21.28 3.03 -13.92
N LYS A 409 -22.58 3.23 -13.68
CA LYS A 409 -23.10 3.86 -12.43
C LYS A 409 -22.70 3.15 -11.13
N HIS A 410 -22.23 1.91 -11.19
CA HIS A 410 -21.81 1.15 -10.02
C HIS A 410 -20.31 1.26 -9.71
N THR A 411 -19.53 2.08 -10.44
CA THR A 411 -18.10 2.21 -10.28
C THR A 411 -17.71 2.64 -8.87
N ASN A 412 -18.38 3.65 -8.29
CA ASN A 412 -18.10 4.12 -6.93
C ASN A 412 -18.38 3.04 -5.87
N GLN A 413 -19.49 2.32 -6.03
CA GLN A 413 -19.85 1.22 -5.14
C GLN A 413 -18.82 0.08 -5.26
N GLY A 414 -18.44 -0.27 -6.49
CA GLY A 414 -17.41 -1.28 -6.76
C GLY A 414 -16.06 -0.92 -6.17
N SER A 415 -15.64 0.35 -6.28
CA SER A 415 -14.41 0.86 -5.65
C SER A 415 -14.45 0.70 -4.13
N GLY A 416 -15.58 1.02 -3.48
CA GLY A 416 -15.77 0.83 -2.05
C GLY A 416 -15.62 -0.63 -1.63
N TYR A 417 -16.16 -1.58 -2.39
CA TYR A 417 -15.99 -3.01 -2.13
C TYR A 417 -14.54 -3.48 -2.28
N LEU A 418 -13.79 -2.95 -3.25
CA LEU A 418 -12.37 -3.27 -3.43
C LEU A 418 -11.54 -2.77 -2.23
N ILE A 419 -11.81 -1.55 -1.74
CA ILE A 419 -11.12 -0.98 -0.57
C ILE A 419 -11.39 -1.80 0.70
N MET A 420 -12.60 -2.30 0.89
CA MET A 420 -12.91 -3.18 2.03
C MET A 420 -12.05 -4.45 2.04
N MET A 421 -11.59 -4.93 0.89
CA MET A 421 -10.76 -6.14 0.78
C MET A 421 -9.30 -5.93 1.21
N ILE A 422 -8.88 -4.71 1.54
CA ILE A 422 -7.54 -4.40 2.11
C ILE A 422 -7.27 -5.21 3.39
N MET A 423 -8.30 -5.64 4.10
CA MET A 423 -8.18 -6.52 5.28
C MET A 423 -7.41 -7.81 5.00
N GLY A 424 -7.28 -8.21 3.73
CA GLY A 424 -6.46 -9.35 3.33
C GLY A 424 -5.02 -9.27 3.84
N GLY A 425 -4.46 -8.05 3.95
CA GLY A 425 -3.13 -7.83 4.52
C GLY A 425 -2.98 -8.37 5.94
N GLY A 426 -3.96 -8.16 6.80
CA GLY A 426 -3.97 -8.70 8.16
C GLY A 426 -4.25 -10.20 8.20
N ILE A 427 -5.31 -10.63 7.53
CA ILE A 427 -5.78 -12.03 7.59
C ILE A 427 -4.77 -13.00 6.99
N ILE A 428 -4.21 -12.69 5.82
CA ILE A 428 -3.22 -13.56 5.17
C ILE A 428 -1.91 -13.59 5.96
N SER A 429 -1.49 -12.45 6.55
CA SER A 429 -0.31 -12.40 7.42
C SER A 429 -0.49 -13.28 8.66
N TRP A 430 -1.67 -13.26 9.25
CA TRP A 430 -2.01 -14.12 10.37
C TRP A 430 -2.03 -15.62 9.97
N LEU A 431 -2.65 -15.96 8.83
CA LEU A 431 -2.65 -17.34 8.30
C LEU A 431 -1.23 -17.84 8.01
N GLN A 432 -0.37 -16.99 7.44
CA GLN A 432 1.05 -17.32 7.25
C GLN A 432 1.76 -17.53 8.59
N GLY A 433 1.46 -16.69 9.60
CA GLY A 433 1.98 -16.84 10.96
C GLY A 433 1.55 -18.16 11.60
N MET A 434 0.27 -18.55 11.48
CA MET A 434 -0.23 -19.86 11.96
C MET A 434 0.50 -21.01 11.28
N LEU A 435 0.68 -20.94 9.96
CA LEU A 435 1.42 -22.00 9.23
C LEU A 435 2.89 -22.04 9.67
N ALA A 436 3.49 -20.90 9.97
CA ALA A 436 4.86 -20.83 10.49
C ALA A 436 4.98 -21.45 11.89
N ASP A 437 3.98 -21.30 12.74
CA ASP A 437 3.94 -21.95 14.08
C ASP A 437 3.74 -23.47 13.96
N MET A 438 2.95 -23.94 12.98
CA MET A 438 2.68 -25.36 12.76
C MET A 438 3.83 -26.10 12.05
N THR A 439 4.64 -25.37 11.28
CA THR A 439 5.70 -25.95 10.45
C THR A 439 7.04 -25.23 10.69
N ASN A 440 7.38 -24.27 9.87
CA ASN A 440 8.49 -23.34 10.04
C ASN A 440 8.23 -22.06 9.20
N ILE A 441 8.96 -21.01 9.56
CA ILE A 441 8.79 -19.69 8.90
C ILE A 441 9.13 -19.74 7.41
N HIS A 442 10.10 -20.54 7.00
CA HIS A 442 10.54 -20.65 5.62
C HIS A 442 9.45 -21.30 4.73
N PHE A 443 8.86 -22.38 5.20
CA PHE A 443 7.77 -23.08 4.48
C PHE A 443 6.49 -22.23 4.44
N SER A 444 6.26 -21.36 5.43
CA SER A 444 5.04 -20.56 5.50
C SER A 444 4.83 -19.63 4.29
N TYR A 445 5.90 -19.31 3.54
CA TYR A 445 5.81 -18.51 2.31
C TYR A 445 5.02 -19.18 1.17
N ILE A 446 4.66 -20.46 1.31
CA ILE A 446 3.73 -21.14 0.39
C ILE A 446 2.39 -20.43 0.30
N VAL A 447 1.94 -19.74 1.38
CA VAL A 447 0.72 -18.94 1.39
C VAL A 447 0.79 -17.85 0.33
N GLY A 448 1.93 -17.17 0.18
CA GLY A 448 2.15 -16.16 -0.86
C GLY A 448 2.07 -16.74 -2.27
N ILE A 449 2.60 -17.96 -2.49
CA ILE A 449 2.49 -18.66 -3.79
C ILE A 449 1.02 -18.90 -4.13
N LEU A 450 0.21 -19.35 -3.18
CA LEU A 450 -1.23 -19.56 -3.40
C LEU A 450 -1.96 -18.25 -3.73
N CYS A 451 -1.59 -17.16 -3.06
CA CYS A 451 -2.12 -15.84 -3.37
C CYS A 451 -1.79 -15.41 -4.81
N PHE A 452 -0.53 -15.50 -5.23
CA PHE A 452 -0.15 -15.18 -6.59
C PHE A 452 -0.76 -16.12 -7.63
N ALA A 453 -0.94 -17.40 -7.32
CA ALA A 453 -1.63 -18.34 -8.21
C ALA A 453 -3.08 -17.89 -8.49
N TYR A 454 -3.79 -17.39 -7.46
CA TYR A 454 -5.10 -16.77 -7.69
C TYR A 454 -5.01 -15.52 -8.57
N LEU A 455 -4.00 -14.67 -8.41
CA LEU A 455 -3.82 -13.48 -9.25
C LEU A 455 -3.55 -13.84 -10.71
N VAL A 456 -2.77 -14.89 -10.98
CA VAL A 456 -2.59 -15.45 -12.33
C VAL A 456 -3.94 -15.93 -12.91
N PHE A 457 -4.70 -16.69 -12.12
CA PHE A 457 -6.06 -17.11 -12.50
C PHE A 457 -6.95 -15.91 -12.83
N TYR A 458 -6.96 -14.89 -11.95
CA TYR A 458 -7.76 -13.68 -12.15
C TYR A 458 -7.36 -12.95 -13.44
N ALA A 459 -6.07 -12.77 -13.70
CA ALA A 459 -5.57 -12.12 -14.92
C ALA A 459 -6.08 -12.79 -16.20
N LEU A 460 -6.03 -14.13 -16.24
CA LEU A 460 -6.50 -14.92 -17.36
C LEU A 460 -8.03 -14.87 -17.51
N ARG A 461 -8.74 -14.88 -16.38
CA ARG A 461 -10.21 -14.92 -16.39
C ARG A 461 -10.83 -13.57 -16.69
N VAL A 462 -10.33 -12.49 -16.06
CA VAL A 462 -10.85 -11.14 -16.24
C VAL A 462 -10.67 -10.65 -17.68
N SER A 463 -9.55 -10.97 -18.32
CA SER A 463 -9.32 -10.65 -19.74
C SER A 463 -10.39 -11.24 -20.65
N LYS A 464 -10.79 -12.51 -20.40
CA LYS A 464 -11.86 -13.17 -21.14
C LYS A 464 -13.22 -12.54 -20.86
N ILE A 465 -13.50 -12.19 -19.60
CA ILE A 465 -14.78 -11.58 -19.19
C ILE A 465 -14.94 -10.22 -19.88
N LEU A 466 -13.94 -9.34 -19.79
CA LEU A 466 -13.99 -8.00 -20.37
C LEU A 466 -14.08 -8.04 -21.90
N LYS A 467 -13.34 -8.94 -22.55
CA LYS A 467 -13.42 -9.15 -24.00
C LYS A 467 -14.82 -9.62 -24.43
N ALA A 468 -15.46 -10.51 -23.65
CA ALA A 468 -16.84 -10.95 -23.93
C ALA A 468 -17.87 -9.82 -23.75
N GLN A 469 -17.55 -8.79 -22.95
CA GLN A 469 -18.34 -7.57 -22.79
C GLN A 469 -18.04 -6.51 -23.86
N GLY A 470 -17.18 -6.80 -24.85
CA GLY A 470 -16.80 -5.85 -25.90
C GLY A 470 -15.75 -4.84 -25.47
N ILE A 471 -15.12 -5.02 -24.30
CA ILE A 471 -14.10 -4.12 -23.79
C ILE A 471 -12.72 -4.61 -24.26
N GLU A 472 -12.09 -3.84 -25.15
CA GLU A 472 -10.74 -4.14 -25.65
C GLU A 472 -9.68 -3.51 -24.75
N LEU A 473 -8.88 -4.35 -24.09
CA LEU A 473 -7.83 -3.92 -23.16
C LEU A 473 -6.60 -3.32 -23.88
N ASP A 474 -6.43 -3.57 -25.16
CA ASP A 474 -5.28 -3.08 -25.94
C ASP A 474 -5.52 -1.65 -26.49
N GLN A 475 -6.76 -1.15 -26.52
CA GLN A 475 -7.12 0.20 -27.04
C GLN A 475 -6.94 1.33 -26.00
N VAL A 476 -6.83 1.03 -24.70
CA VAL A 476 -6.64 2.04 -23.65
C VAL A 476 -5.36 2.89 -23.82
N LYS A 477 -4.46 2.50 -24.74
CA LYS A 477 -3.25 3.26 -25.08
C LYS A 477 -3.37 4.14 -26.31
N SER A 478 -4.36 4.00 -27.15
CA SER A 478 -4.44 4.75 -28.43
C SER A 478 -5.05 6.15 -28.27
N GLU A 479 -5.79 6.41 -27.20
CA GLU A 479 -6.42 7.72 -26.99
C GLU A 479 -5.56 8.72 -26.19
N SER A 480 -4.43 8.30 -25.61
CA SER A 480 -3.49 9.20 -24.95
C SER A 480 -2.30 9.62 -25.84
N GLY A 481 -2.37 9.40 -27.12
CA GLY A 481 -1.29 9.59 -28.11
C GLY A 481 -1.64 10.51 -29.27
N HIS A 482 -2.39 11.59 -29.05
CA HIS A 482 -2.48 12.73 -30.00
C HIS A 482 -2.35 14.05 -29.26
#